data_1edd1b47653f77d51e02e817e0b8b313
#
_entry.id   1edd1b47653f77d51e02e817e0b8b313
#
_cell.length_a   1.000
_cell.length_b   1.000
_cell.length_c   1.000
_cell.angle_alpha   90.00
_cell.angle_beta   90.00
_cell.angle_gamma   90.00
#
_symmetry.space_group_name_H-M   'P 1'
#
loop_
_entity.id
_entity.type
_entity.pdbx_description
1 polymer ?
#
loop_
_entity_poly.entity_id
_entity_poly.type
_entity_poly.pdbx_seq_one_letter_code
_entity_poly.pdbx_strand_id
1 'polypeptide(L)'
;MTTQLGSWRDAPDAALLLAYAQGDMDAARVLTARVLPRILAQATRMLSDQAEAEDVSQDALMRLWKIAPDWRQDEAQVTTWLYRVTANLCTDRLRKRRNVRLDEIAEPADPQRSAPGQIQDKARYSALSDALAQMPERQAQAVSLRHLEGLSNPEIAEVMDISLRSVESLTARGKRALKDILQGRKAELGYDDD
;
A
#
# COMPACT_ATOMS: atom_id res chain seq x y z
N MET A 1 -22.49 15.54 25.36
CA MET A 1 -21.16 15.66 24.74
C MET A 1 -21.31 15.32 23.27
N THR A 2 -21.69 16.30 22.46
CA THR A 2 -22.07 16.10 21.05
C THR A 2 -20.82 16.34 20.19
N THR A 3 -20.40 15.35 19.65
CA THR A 3 -19.45 14.93 18.60
C THR A 3 -18.79 16.06 17.79
N GLN A 4 -17.51 16.31 18.07
CA GLN A 4 -16.58 17.08 17.21
C GLN A 4 -16.21 16.35 15.90
N LEU A 5 -16.79 15.17 15.61
CA LEU A 5 -16.55 14.42 14.37
C LEU A 5 -16.81 15.25 13.09
N GLY A 6 -17.74 16.22 13.15
CA GLY A 6 -18.01 17.12 12.03
C GLY A 6 -16.87 18.10 11.71
N SER A 7 -16.10 18.53 12.72
CA SER A 7 -15.03 19.53 12.56
C SER A 7 -13.75 18.94 11.94
N TRP A 8 -13.52 17.63 12.09
CA TRP A 8 -12.31 16.95 11.60
C TRP A 8 -12.44 16.41 10.18
N ARG A 9 -13.65 16.41 9.58
CA ARG A 9 -13.90 15.74 8.30
C ARG A 9 -13.05 16.29 7.15
N ASP A 10 -12.76 17.58 7.14
CA ASP A 10 -12.01 18.25 6.08
C ASP A 10 -10.62 18.71 6.55
N ALA A 11 -10.24 18.40 7.79
CA ALA A 11 -8.94 18.78 8.34
C ALA A 11 -7.80 18.02 7.64
N PRO A 12 -6.63 18.66 7.43
CA PRO A 12 -5.42 17.99 6.94
C PRO A 12 -4.97 16.88 7.89
N ASP A 13 -4.39 15.81 7.35
CA ASP A 13 -3.93 14.65 8.13
C ASP A 13 -2.91 15.04 9.22
N ALA A 14 -2.03 16.01 8.94
CA ALA A 14 -1.10 16.53 9.95
C ALA A 14 -1.81 17.22 11.11
N ALA A 15 -2.89 17.95 10.87
CA ALA A 15 -3.69 18.57 11.93
C ALA A 15 -4.40 17.52 12.79
N LEU A 16 -4.91 16.45 12.18
CA LEU A 16 -5.50 15.31 12.88
C LEU A 16 -4.47 14.61 13.78
N LEU A 17 -3.25 14.40 13.26
CA LEU A 17 -2.17 13.77 14.01
C LEU A 17 -1.75 14.59 15.22
N LEU A 18 -1.64 15.91 15.07
CA LEU A 18 -1.32 16.82 16.16
C LEU A 18 -2.44 16.90 17.21
N ALA A 19 -3.70 16.90 16.78
CA ALA A 19 -4.85 16.87 17.70
C ALA A 19 -4.84 15.56 18.53
N TYR A 20 -4.54 14.43 17.89
CA TYR A 20 -4.33 13.16 18.61
C TYR A 20 -3.20 13.27 19.65
N ALA A 21 -2.07 13.86 19.31
CA ALA A 21 -0.96 14.07 20.24
C ALA A 21 -1.36 14.93 21.47
N GLN A 22 -2.40 15.74 21.32
CA GLN A 22 -3.01 16.53 22.39
C GLN A 22 -4.15 15.82 23.14
N GLY A 23 -4.42 14.53 22.79
CA GLY A 23 -5.41 13.68 23.44
C GLY A 23 -6.77 13.62 22.73
N ASP A 24 -6.93 14.20 21.54
CA ASP A 24 -8.19 14.11 20.77
C ASP A 24 -8.32 12.76 20.06
N MET A 25 -9.12 11.86 20.64
CA MET A 25 -9.36 10.53 20.11
C MET A 25 -10.29 10.52 18.88
N ASP A 26 -11.10 11.55 18.67
CA ASP A 26 -11.96 11.67 17.49
C ASP A 26 -11.13 12.03 16.27
N ALA A 27 -10.11 12.88 16.42
CA ALA A 27 -9.12 13.13 15.38
C ALA A 27 -8.38 11.84 14.97
N ALA A 28 -7.98 10.99 15.93
CA ALA A 28 -7.35 9.70 15.65
C ALA A 28 -8.28 8.77 14.85
N ARG A 29 -9.56 8.70 15.21
CA ARG A 29 -10.55 7.87 14.46
C ARG A 29 -10.69 8.33 13.02
N VAL A 30 -10.80 9.65 12.79
CA VAL A 30 -10.91 10.22 11.44
C VAL A 30 -9.65 9.93 10.63
N LEU A 31 -8.47 10.13 11.20
CA LEU A 31 -7.20 9.85 10.52
C LEU A 31 -7.08 8.36 10.19
N THR A 32 -7.36 7.47 11.15
CA THR A 32 -7.35 6.02 10.92
C THR A 32 -8.27 5.63 9.76
N ALA A 33 -9.50 6.12 9.76
CA ALA A 33 -10.47 5.81 8.70
C ALA A 33 -10.00 6.23 7.30
N ARG A 34 -9.19 7.30 7.20
CA ARG A 34 -8.62 7.76 5.93
C ARG A 34 -7.43 6.94 5.46
N VAL A 35 -6.49 6.66 6.38
CA VAL A 35 -5.18 6.11 5.99
C VAL A 35 -5.16 4.59 5.99
N LEU A 36 -5.91 3.92 6.88
CA LEU A 36 -5.90 2.46 7.01
C LEU A 36 -6.25 1.73 5.71
N PRO A 37 -7.32 2.09 4.96
CA PRO A 37 -7.64 1.40 3.71
C PRO A 37 -6.51 1.49 2.68
N ARG A 38 -5.79 2.62 2.63
CA ARG A 38 -4.68 2.87 1.70
C ARG A 38 -3.46 2.02 2.02
N ILE A 39 -3.00 2.05 3.29
CA ILE A 39 -1.82 1.27 3.70
C ILE A 39 -2.11 -0.24 3.67
N LEU A 40 -3.34 -0.67 4.01
CA LEU A 40 -3.76 -2.06 3.90
C LEU A 40 -3.73 -2.53 2.44
N ALA A 41 -4.29 -1.74 1.52
CA ALA A 41 -4.24 -2.04 0.09
C ALA A 41 -2.79 -2.14 -0.43
N GLN A 42 -1.89 -1.24 0.00
CA GLN A 42 -0.46 -1.30 -0.33
C GLN A 42 0.17 -2.59 0.21
N ALA A 43 -0.04 -2.90 1.49
CA ALA A 43 0.54 -4.08 2.13
C ALA A 43 0.02 -5.37 1.48
N THR A 44 -1.29 -5.47 1.19
CA THR A 44 -1.88 -6.63 0.50
C THR A 44 -1.25 -6.85 -0.87
N ARG A 45 -1.04 -5.79 -1.65
CA ARG A 45 -0.37 -5.89 -2.96
C ARG A 45 1.08 -6.36 -2.87
N MET A 46 1.81 -5.91 -1.83
CA MET A 46 3.22 -6.28 -1.66
C MET A 46 3.39 -7.69 -1.10
N LEU A 47 2.54 -8.12 -0.19
CA LEU A 47 2.71 -9.39 0.54
C LEU A 47 1.91 -10.54 -0.07
N SER A 48 0.84 -10.25 -0.82
CA SER A 48 -0.13 -11.23 -1.34
C SER A 48 -0.69 -12.14 -0.24
N ASP A 49 -0.78 -11.63 0.99
CA ASP A 49 -1.24 -12.30 2.19
C ASP A 49 -2.01 -11.30 3.04
N GLN A 50 -3.30 -11.56 3.25
CA GLN A 50 -4.22 -10.65 3.93
C GLN A 50 -3.87 -10.50 5.41
N ALA A 51 -3.56 -11.60 6.10
CA ALA A 51 -3.27 -11.58 7.53
C ALA A 51 -1.97 -10.80 7.82
N GLU A 52 -0.91 -11.04 7.03
CA GLU A 52 0.32 -10.27 7.17
C GLU A 52 0.16 -8.80 6.77
N ALA A 53 -0.71 -8.50 5.79
CA ALA A 53 -1.00 -7.12 5.41
C ALA A 53 -1.73 -6.36 6.51
N GLU A 54 -2.65 -7.00 7.22
CA GLU A 54 -3.34 -6.45 8.38
C GLU A 54 -2.36 -6.17 9.53
N ASP A 55 -1.48 -7.11 9.84
CA ASP A 55 -0.43 -6.94 10.85
C ASP A 55 0.50 -5.78 10.52
N VAL A 56 0.99 -5.70 9.27
CA VAL A 56 1.86 -4.60 8.82
C VAL A 56 1.14 -3.26 8.92
N SER A 57 -0.15 -3.22 8.57
CA SER A 57 -0.94 -1.99 8.63
C SER A 57 -1.14 -1.52 10.08
N GLN A 58 -1.37 -2.44 11.01
CA GLN A 58 -1.43 -2.14 12.44
C GLN A 58 -0.08 -1.62 12.95
N ASP A 59 1.03 -2.29 12.61
CA ASP A 59 2.37 -1.86 13.00
C ASP A 59 2.69 -0.46 12.47
N ALA A 60 2.31 -0.14 11.22
CA ALA A 60 2.50 1.18 10.64
C ALA A 60 1.72 2.26 11.39
N LEU A 61 0.45 2.00 11.73
CA LEU A 61 -0.38 2.91 12.53
C LEU A 61 0.20 3.08 13.94
N MET A 62 0.63 2.00 14.59
CA MET A 62 1.24 2.09 15.93
C MET A 62 2.49 2.98 15.92
N ARG A 63 3.32 2.89 14.87
CA ARG A 63 4.48 3.78 14.68
C ARG A 63 4.06 5.22 14.45
N LEU A 64 2.98 5.46 13.69
CA LEU A 64 2.43 6.81 13.49
C LEU A 64 1.99 7.44 14.82
N TRP A 65 1.25 6.70 15.63
CA TRP A 65 0.80 7.18 16.93
C TRP A 65 1.95 7.45 17.89
N LYS A 66 2.99 6.64 17.84
CA LYS A 66 4.19 6.81 18.66
C LYS A 66 4.96 8.08 18.29
N ILE A 67 5.04 8.45 17.02
CA ILE A 67 5.78 9.63 16.55
C ILE A 67 4.94 10.92 16.63
N ALA A 68 3.62 10.81 16.82
CA ALA A 68 2.71 11.96 16.77
C ALA A 68 3.12 13.15 17.65
N PRO A 69 3.63 12.97 18.90
CA PRO A 69 4.07 14.08 19.73
C PRO A 69 5.27 14.86 19.16
N ASP A 70 6.12 14.19 18.38
CA ASP A 70 7.33 14.74 17.79
C ASP A 70 7.15 15.10 16.30
N TRP A 71 5.90 14.99 15.77
CA TRP A 71 5.62 15.23 14.37
C TRP A 71 5.87 16.69 13.98
N ARG A 72 6.69 16.87 12.92
CA ARG A 72 6.95 18.20 12.34
C ARG A 72 6.21 18.32 11.01
N GLN A 73 5.35 19.34 10.91
CA GLN A 73 4.50 19.57 9.73
C GLN A 73 5.29 19.87 8.45
N ASP A 74 6.52 20.33 8.56
CA ASP A 74 7.34 20.81 7.46
C ASP A 74 8.22 19.73 6.84
N GLU A 75 8.31 18.54 7.42
CA GLU A 75 9.27 17.51 7.00
C GLU A 75 8.69 16.50 5.99
N ALA A 76 7.44 16.07 6.13
CA ALA A 76 6.77 15.16 5.19
C ALA A 76 5.25 15.15 5.38
N GLN A 77 4.52 14.75 4.36
CA GLN A 77 3.10 14.46 4.52
C GLN A 77 2.90 13.15 5.29
N VAL A 78 1.89 13.10 6.17
CA VAL A 78 1.56 11.91 6.98
C VAL A 78 1.36 10.67 6.11
N THR A 79 0.68 10.83 4.97
CA THR A 79 0.44 9.74 4.01
C THR A 79 1.74 9.25 3.36
N THR A 80 2.63 10.13 2.93
CA THR A 80 3.94 9.78 2.36
C THR A 80 4.79 9.02 3.37
N TRP A 81 4.82 9.48 4.62
CA TRP A 81 5.52 8.80 5.70
C TRP A 81 4.94 7.40 5.97
N LEU A 82 3.61 7.25 6.02
CA LEU A 82 2.95 5.97 6.20
C LEU A 82 3.25 5.00 5.06
N TYR A 83 3.21 5.44 3.80
CA TYR A 83 3.57 4.60 2.66
C TYR A 83 5.00 4.09 2.75
N ARG A 84 5.94 4.95 3.17
CA ARG A 84 7.34 4.57 3.41
C ARG A 84 7.47 3.52 4.51
N VAL A 85 6.83 3.73 5.65
CA VAL A 85 6.86 2.79 6.78
C VAL A 85 6.25 1.44 6.40
N THR A 86 5.08 1.45 5.74
CA THR A 86 4.41 0.25 5.26
C THR A 86 5.28 -0.53 4.27
N ALA A 87 5.88 0.16 3.29
CA ALA A 87 6.77 -0.47 2.31
C ALA A 87 7.98 -1.12 2.98
N ASN A 88 8.61 -0.45 3.94
CA ASN A 88 9.76 -1.00 4.67
C ASN A 88 9.38 -2.23 5.48
N LEU A 89 8.24 -2.21 6.17
CA LEU A 89 7.73 -3.35 6.92
C LEU A 89 7.43 -4.55 6.00
N CYS A 90 6.81 -4.31 4.85
CA CYS A 90 6.56 -5.36 3.85
C CYS A 90 7.87 -5.96 3.32
N THR A 91 8.83 -5.12 2.96
CA THR A 91 10.15 -5.56 2.48
C THR A 91 10.87 -6.41 3.52
N ASP A 92 10.82 -6.02 4.79
CA ASP A 92 11.41 -6.82 5.89
C ASP A 92 10.72 -8.19 6.04
N ARG A 93 9.37 -8.26 5.88
CA ARG A 93 8.62 -9.52 5.89
C ARG A 93 9.00 -10.42 4.70
N LEU A 94 9.06 -9.87 3.49
CA LEU A 94 9.47 -10.60 2.29
C LEU A 94 10.90 -11.13 2.40
N ARG A 95 11.81 -10.34 2.97
CA ARG A 95 13.20 -10.77 3.23
C ARG A 95 13.26 -11.95 4.21
N LYS A 96 12.49 -11.88 5.30
CA LYS A 96 12.41 -12.98 6.28
C LYS A 96 11.84 -14.25 5.63
N ARG A 97 10.74 -14.16 4.86
CA ARG A 97 10.16 -15.31 4.12
C ARG A 97 11.19 -15.95 3.18
N ARG A 98 11.94 -15.14 2.45
CA ARG A 98 12.98 -15.64 1.54
C ARG A 98 14.09 -16.38 2.26
N ASN A 99 14.53 -15.87 3.41
CA ASN A 99 15.56 -16.53 4.22
C ASN A 99 15.06 -17.88 4.77
N VAL A 100 13.82 -17.95 5.26
CA VAL A 100 13.21 -19.20 5.74
C VAL A 100 13.06 -20.21 4.59
N ARG A 101 12.66 -19.77 3.39
CA ARG A 101 12.55 -20.65 2.21
C ARG A 101 13.87 -21.21 1.69
N LEU A 102 14.98 -20.59 2.03
CA LEU A 102 16.31 -21.14 1.72
C LEU A 102 16.69 -22.29 2.66
N ASP A 103 16.08 -22.35 3.84
CA ASP A 103 16.29 -23.41 4.83
C ASP A 103 15.22 -24.52 4.77
N GLU A 104 14.09 -24.31 4.15
CA GLU A 104 12.97 -25.27 4.03
C GLU A 104 12.44 -25.35 2.59
N ILE A 105 12.31 -26.57 2.07
CA ILE A 105 11.61 -26.88 0.80
C ILE A 105 10.09 -26.83 1.12
N ALA A 106 9.42 -25.74 0.80
CA ALA A 106 8.00 -25.54 1.12
C ALA A 106 7.09 -25.62 -0.10
N GLU A 107 5.97 -26.33 0.04
CA GLU A 107 4.86 -26.47 -0.92
C GLU A 107 4.09 -25.14 -1.10
N PRO A 108 3.48 -24.92 -2.29
CA PRO A 108 2.72 -23.69 -2.56
C PRO A 108 1.36 -23.70 -1.86
N ALA A 109 0.98 -22.57 -1.26
CA ALA A 109 -0.33 -22.36 -0.63
C ALA A 109 -1.43 -22.10 -1.65
N ASP A 110 -2.61 -22.68 -1.40
CA ASP A 110 -3.81 -22.69 -2.26
C ASP A 110 -4.64 -21.37 -2.08
N PRO A 111 -5.12 -20.71 -3.16
CA PRO A 111 -5.94 -19.51 -3.05
C PRO A 111 -7.41 -19.84 -2.79
N GLN A 112 -7.95 -19.34 -1.68
CA GLN A 112 -9.37 -19.48 -1.32
C GLN A 112 -10.30 -18.67 -2.24
N ARG A 113 -11.32 -19.35 -2.76
CA ARG A 113 -12.38 -18.82 -3.65
C ARG A 113 -13.56 -18.25 -2.86
N SER A 114 -14.13 -17.14 -3.32
CA SER A 114 -15.39 -16.55 -2.83
C SER A 114 -16.36 -16.15 -3.96
N ALA A 115 -17.64 -16.13 -3.64
CA ALA A 115 -18.86 -16.21 -4.45
C ALA A 115 -19.23 -15.05 -5.42
N PRO A 116 -20.22 -15.26 -6.37
CA PRO A 116 -20.42 -14.48 -7.58
C PRO A 116 -21.30 -13.24 -7.40
N GLY A 117 -20.97 -12.16 -8.07
CA GLY A 117 -21.74 -10.91 -8.14
C GLY A 117 -20.88 -9.67 -7.89
N GLN A 118 -19.90 -9.77 -7.02
CA GLN A 118 -18.76 -8.87 -6.87
C GLN A 118 -17.55 -9.41 -7.66
N ILE A 119 -17.80 -10.34 -8.59
CA ILE A 119 -16.80 -11.25 -9.17
C ILE A 119 -15.92 -10.52 -10.17
N GLN A 120 -16.47 -9.63 -10.99
CA GLN A 120 -15.68 -9.01 -12.06
C GLN A 120 -14.68 -7.99 -11.53
N ASP A 121 -15.07 -7.19 -10.55
CA ASP A 121 -14.15 -6.25 -9.91
C ASP A 121 -13.14 -6.97 -9.02
N LYS A 122 -13.56 -8.02 -8.30
CA LYS A 122 -12.66 -8.90 -7.56
C LYS A 122 -11.70 -9.65 -8.50
N ALA A 123 -12.17 -10.16 -9.63
CA ALA A 123 -11.34 -10.83 -10.62
C ALA A 123 -10.30 -9.89 -11.22
N ARG A 124 -10.69 -8.65 -11.56
CA ARG A 124 -9.76 -7.61 -12.04
C ARG A 124 -8.75 -7.22 -10.98
N TYR A 125 -9.20 -7.08 -9.72
CA TYR A 125 -8.32 -6.75 -8.59
C TYR A 125 -7.34 -7.89 -8.30
N SER A 126 -7.81 -9.14 -8.31
CA SER A 126 -6.97 -10.33 -8.16
C SER A 126 -5.95 -10.42 -9.30
N ALA A 127 -6.38 -10.23 -10.55
CA ALA A 127 -5.49 -10.27 -11.71
C ALA A 127 -4.41 -9.18 -11.64
N LEU A 128 -4.74 -7.97 -11.16
CA LEU A 128 -3.78 -6.90 -10.97
C LEU A 128 -2.78 -7.25 -9.85
N SER A 129 -3.26 -7.78 -8.72
CA SER A 129 -2.42 -8.22 -7.61
C SER A 129 -1.47 -9.33 -8.04
N ASP A 130 -1.98 -10.35 -8.76
CA ASP A 130 -1.17 -11.45 -9.29
C ASP A 130 -0.13 -10.96 -10.30
N ALA A 131 -0.49 -9.98 -11.14
CA ALA A 131 0.43 -9.40 -12.10
C ALA A 131 1.54 -8.60 -11.39
N LEU A 132 1.20 -7.83 -10.38
CA LEU A 132 2.17 -7.09 -9.57
C LEU A 132 3.12 -8.05 -8.82
N ALA A 133 2.61 -9.18 -8.30
CA ALA A 133 3.42 -10.20 -7.61
C ALA A 133 4.43 -10.90 -8.54
N GLN A 134 4.16 -10.96 -9.85
CA GLN A 134 5.07 -11.52 -10.86
C GLN A 134 6.18 -10.54 -11.30
N MET A 135 6.04 -9.26 -10.96
CA MET A 135 7.00 -8.23 -11.35
C MET A 135 8.19 -8.18 -10.38
N PRO A 136 9.35 -7.64 -10.83
CA PRO A 136 10.41 -7.28 -9.90
C PRO A 136 9.89 -6.31 -8.83
N GLU A 137 10.12 -6.62 -7.56
CA GLU A 137 9.56 -5.95 -6.38
C GLU A 137 9.59 -4.40 -6.47
N ARG A 138 10.76 -3.83 -6.81
CA ARG A 138 10.91 -2.37 -6.91
C ARG A 138 10.12 -1.74 -8.06
N GLN A 139 9.86 -2.48 -9.14
CA GLN A 139 9.03 -2.02 -10.25
C GLN A 139 7.55 -2.06 -9.87
N ALA A 140 7.11 -3.15 -9.24
CA ALA A 140 5.76 -3.29 -8.72
C ALA A 140 5.43 -2.18 -7.71
N GLN A 141 6.35 -1.91 -6.77
CA GLN A 141 6.21 -0.84 -5.79
C GLN A 141 6.08 0.54 -6.45
N ALA A 142 6.97 0.90 -7.38
CA ALA A 142 6.94 2.20 -8.05
C ALA A 142 5.64 2.40 -8.86
N VAL A 143 5.19 1.36 -9.58
CA VAL A 143 3.93 1.39 -10.35
C VAL A 143 2.73 1.53 -9.43
N SER A 144 2.68 0.78 -8.32
CA SER A 144 1.58 0.87 -7.34
C SER A 144 1.49 2.25 -6.74
N LEU A 145 2.59 2.81 -6.24
CA LEU A 145 2.62 4.15 -5.66
C LEU A 145 2.18 5.22 -6.68
N ARG A 146 2.61 5.10 -7.94
CA ARG A 146 2.28 6.07 -8.99
C ARG A 146 0.82 5.99 -9.45
N HIS A 147 0.33 4.77 -9.74
CA HIS A 147 -0.92 4.59 -10.48
C HIS A 147 -2.10 4.17 -9.60
N LEU A 148 -1.85 3.57 -8.44
CA LEU A 148 -2.92 3.15 -7.52
C LEU A 148 -3.05 4.12 -6.34
N GLU A 149 -1.93 4.65 -5.84
CA GLU A 149 -1.94 5.61 -4.73
C GLU A 149 -1.90 7.07 -5.20
N GLY A 150 -1.58 7.31 -6.48
CA GLY A 150 -1.58 8.65 -7.07
C GLY A 150 -0.41 9.55 -6.65
N LEU A 151 0.68 8.99 -6.09
CA LEU A 151 1.84 9.76 -5.65
C LEU A 151 2.56 10.39 -6.84
N SER A 152 3.11 11.58 -6.61
CA SER A 152 4.05 12.24 -7.55
C SER A 152 5.43 11.55 -7.53
N ASN A 153 6.23 11.76 -8.58
CA ASN A 153 7.59 11.20 -8.62
C ASN A 153 8.48 11.65 -7.45
N PRO A 154 8.44 12.92 -6.96
CA PRO A 154 9.17 13.32 -5.77
C PRO A 154 8.73 12.55 -4.51
N GLU A 155 7.43 12.37 -4.28
CA GLU A 155 6.92 11.59 -3.14
C GLU A 155 7.34 10.12 -3.23
N ILE A 156 7.31 9.52 -4.43
CA ILE A 156 7.79 8.15 -4.65
C ILE A 156 9.30 8.05 -4.37
N ALA A 157 10.08 9.05 -4.79
CA ALA A 157 11.51 9.10 -4.52
C ALA A 157 11.79 9.10 -3.01
N GLU A 158 11.01 9.87 -2.24
CA GLU A 158 11.07 9.91 -0.78
C GLU A 158 10.65 8.57 -0.16
N VAL A 159 9.50 8.00 -0.58
CA VAL A 159 8.99 6.72 -0.08
C VAL A 159 9.99 5.58 -0.31
N MET A 160 10.59 5.52 -1.49
CA MET A 160 11.48 4.43 -1.90
C MET A 160 12.95 4.69 -1.58
N ASP A 161 13.30 5.86 -1.07
CA ASP A 161 14.67 6.32 -0.80
C ASP A 161 15.58 6.15 -2.03
N ILE A 162 15.16 6.77 -3.16
CA ILE A 162 15.87 6.71 -4.45
C ILE A 162 15.81 8.04 -5.20
N SER A 163 16.65 8.21 -6.22
CA SER A 163 16.62 9.39 -7.06
C SER A 163 15.36 9.47 -7.95
N LEU A 164 14.93 10.68 -8.31
CA LEU A 164 13.84 10.92 -9.27
C LEU A 164 14.03 10.14 -10.58
N ARG A 165 15.26 10.14 -11.12
CA ARG A 165 15.61 9.39 -12.34
C ARG A 165 15.38 7.87 -12.16
N SER A 166 15.65 7.34 -10.98
CA SER A 166 15.37 5.94 -10.66
C SER A 166 13.88 5.65 -10.63
N VAL A 167 13.07 6.57 -10.06
CA VAL A 167 11.60 6.47 -10.06
C VAL A 167 11.06 6.41 -11.49
N GLU A 168 11.47 7.36 -12.34
CA GLU A 168 11.04 7.40 -13.75
C GLU A 168 11.36 6.10 -14.48
N SER A 169 12.60 5.61 -14.30
CA SER A 169 13.05 4.36 -14.91
C SER A 169 12.28 3.14 -14.40
N LEU A 170 12.03 3.04 -13.08
CA LEU A 170 11.27 1.94 -12.47
C LEU A 170 9.81 1.97 -12.91
N THR A 171 9.17 3.12 -12.90
CA THR A 171 7.77 3.29 -13.32
C THR A 171 7.60 2.96 -14.80
N ALA A 172 8.49 3.44 -15.67
CA ALA A 172 8.41 3.16 -17.10
C ALA A 172 8.62 1.67 -17.43
N ARG A 173 9.59 1.02 -16.79
CA ARG A 173 9.81 -0.43 -16.94
C ARG A 173 8.69 -1.25 -16.33
N GLY A 174 8.25 -0.87 -15.16
CA GLY A 174 7.14 -1.54 -14.47
C GLY A 174 5.83 -1.45 -15.22
N LYS A 175 5.49 -0.28 -15.80
CA LYS A 175 4.30 -0.12 -16.65
C LYS A 175 4.33 -1.06 -17.87
N ARG A 176 5.51 -1.22 -18.51
CA ARG A 176 5.67 -2.16 -19.64
C ARG A 176 5.48 -3.60 -19.19
N ALA A 177 6.18 -4.02 -18.15
CA ALA A 177 6.06 -5.38 -17.62
C ALA A 177 4.62 -5.70 -17.19
N LEU A 178 3.94 -4.79 -16.51
CA LEU A 178 2.54 -4.96 -16.10
C LEU A 178 1.63 -5.10 -17.32
N LYS A 179 1.83 -4.30 -18.37
CA LYS A 179 1.08 -4.39 -19.62
C LYS A 179 1.28 -5.77 -20.27
N ASP A 180 2.52 -6.24 -20.36
CA ASP A 180 2.84 -7.52 -21.01
C ASP A 180 2.19 -8.70 -20.25
N ILE A 181 2.24 -8.68 -18.91
CA ILE A 181 1.60 -9.71 -18.07
C ILE A 181 0.07 -9.70 -18.25
N LEU A 182 -0.55 -8.50 -18.20
CA LEU A 182 -2.01 -8.38 -18.31
C LEU A 182 -2.53 -8.63 -19.73
N GLN A 183 -1.74 -8.36 -20.79
CA GLN A 183 -2.12 -8.69 -22.16
C GLN A 183 -2.30 -10.20 -22.35
N GLY A 184 -1.49 -11.04 -21.70
CA GLY A 184 -1.66 -12.49 -21.70
C GLY A 184 -2.94 -12.99 -21.03
N ARG A 185 -3.61 -12.13 -20.24
CA ARG A 185 -4.83 -12.46 -19.48
C ARG A 185 -6.08 -11.73 -19.95
N LYS A 186 -6.04 -11.03 -21.09
CA LYS A 186 -7.18 -10.23 -21.61
C LYS A 186 -8.46 -11.03 -21.72
N ALA A 187 -8.39 -12.25 -22.26
CA ALA A 187 -9.54 -13.13 -22.41
C ALA A 187 -10.16 -13.55 -21.07
N GLU A 188 -9.35 -13.72 -20.01
CA GLU A 188 -9.82 -14.05 -18.67
C GLU A 188 -10.50 -12.86 -17.99
N LEU A 189 -10.15 -11.63 -18.36
CA LEU A 189 -10.64 -10.38 -17.79
C LEU A 189 -11.87 -9.80 -18.50
N GLY A 190 -12.36 -10.50 -19.55
CA GLY A 190 -13.55 -10.10 -20.32
C GLY A 190 -13.31 -8.89 -21.22
N TYR A 191 -12.07 -8.68 -21.68
CA TYR A 191 -11.74 -7.72 -22.73
C TYR A 191 -11.65 -8.48 -24.05
N ASP A 192 -12.77 -8.61 -24.76
CA ASP A 192 -12.76 -9.04 -26.16
C ASP A 192 -12.18 -7.89 -27.00
N ASP A 193 -11.27 -8.22 -27.90
CA ASP A 193 -10.76 -7.25 -28.90
C ASP A 193 -11.90 -7.01 -29.92
N ASP A 194 -12.55 -5.81 -29.86
CA ASP A 194 -13.29 -5.24 -30.98
C ASP A 194 -12.33 -4.60 -31.98
#